data_094bb10a749444e065fbd42dd7f780a8
#
_entry.id   094bb10a749444e065fbd42dd7f780a8
#
_cell.length_a   1.000
_cell.length_b   1.000
_cell.length_c   1.000
_cell.angle_alpha   90.00
_cell.angle_beta   90.00
_cell.angle_gamma   90.00
#
_symmetry.space_group_name_H-M   'P 1'
#
loop_
_entity.id
_entity.type
_entity.pdbx_description
1 polymer ?
#
loop_
_entity_poly.entity_id
_entity_poly.type
_entity_poly.pdbx_seq_one_letter_code
_entity_poly.pdbx_strand_id
1 'polypeptide(L)'
;KLDYAWATSWGVSTRLMGALIMTHSDDNGLVLPPHLAPIQVVIIPIYKGNELDKFNETHGSLTNRLRDMGIRVKYDNADNKRPGFKFADYELKGVPVRLVMGARDLENGTIELMRRDTLEKQTLPFEGIEKYVGNLLEEIQQNIYTKAEEFLNSRIYPCDDYEEFKERIKGGGFFLCPWDGTDETEARIKAETQATIRCVPYGYDQSNPGTDMVSGKPATCRVLIARSY
;
A
#
# COMPACT_ATOMS: atom_id res chain seq x y z
N LYS A 1 -17.37 -47.06 5.38
CA LYS A 1 -17.14 -46.35 4.09
C LYS A 1 -15.96 -45.43 4.27
N LEU A 2 -14.91 -45.59 3.46
CA LEU A 2 -13.80 -44.64 3.41
C LEU A 2 -14.29 -43.45 2.58
N ASP A 3 -14.04 -42.23 3.11
CA ASP A 3 -14.37 -40.97 2.44
C ASP A 3 -13.21 -40.01 2.57
N TYR A 4 -13.13 -39.02 1.67
CA TYR A 4 -12.06 -38.03 1.72
C TYR A 4 -12.42 -36.91 2.71
N ALA A 5 -11.45 -36.51 3.54
CA ALA A 5 -11.61 -35.35 4.39
C ALA A 5 -11.36 -34.06 3.60
N TRP A 6 -12.17 -33.05 3.88
CA TRP A 6 -11.89 -31.69 3.39
C TRP A 6 -10.65 -31.13 4.09
N ALA A 7 -9.77 -30.55 3.33
CA ALA A 7 -8.57 -29.90 3.85
C ALA A 7 -8.42 -28.48 3.27
N THR A 8 -7.88 -27.58 4.06
CA THR A 8 -7.50 -26.23 3.63
C THR A 8 -6.00 -26.05 3.78
N SER A 9 -5.37 -25.34 2.86
CA SER A 9 -3.96 -25.03 2.88
C SER A 9 -3.77 -23.54 2.56
N TRP A 10 -2.95 -22.88 3.37
CA TRP A 10 -2.65 -21.46 3.26
C TRP A 10 -1.18 -21.26 2.96
N GLY A 11 -0.85 -20.54 1.92
CA GLY A 11 0.53 -20.30 1.51
C GLY A 11 0.76 -18.83 1.15
N VAL A 12 1.87 -18.27 1.65
CA VAL A 12 2.34 -16.92 1.33
C VAL A 12 3.77 -17.03 0.84
N SER A 13 4.09 -16.35 -0.26
CA SER A 13 5.45 -16.30 -0.79
C SER A 13 5.98 -14.85 -0.78
N THR A 14 7.30 -14.70 -0.99
CA THR A 14 7.95 -13.38 -1.13
C THR A 14 7.41 -12.55 -2.29
N ARG A 15 6.59 -13.12 -3.19
CA ARG A 15 5.89 -12.38 -4.24
C ARG A 15 5.00 -11.27 -3.70
N LEU A 16 4.49 -11.38 -2.46
CA LEU A 16 3.71 -10.31 -1.83
C LEU A 16 4.51 -9.04 -1.60
N MET A 17 5.84 -9.13 -1.44
CA MET A 17 6.70 -7.95 -1.37
C MET A 17 6.69 -7.17 -2.71
N GLY A 18 6.75 -7.88 -3.84
CA GLY A 18 6.60 -7.27 -5.16
C GLY A 18 5.23 -6.63 -5.35
N ALA A 19 4.16 -7.28 -4.90
CA ALA A 19 2.81 -6.74 -4.97
C ALA A 19 2.68 -5.45 -4.14
N LEU A 20 3.24 -5.42 -2.92
CA LEU A 20 3.27 -4.22 -2.07
C LEU A 20 3.98 -3.05 -2.77
N ILE A 21 5.14 -3.30 -3.37
CA ILE A 21 5.93 -2.30 -4.09
C ILE A 21 5.14 -1.75 -5.27
N MET A 22 4.59 -2.63 -6.12
CA MET A 22 3.84 -2.24 -7.32
C MET A 22 2.55 -1.47 -6.99
N THR A 23 1.94 -1.74 -5.84
CA THR A 23 0.67 -1.10 -5.45
C THR A 23 0.87 0.28 -4.84
N HIS A 24 1.91 0.48 -4.04
CA HIS A 24 2.00 1.66 -3.17
C HIS A 24 3.22 2.55 -3.43
N SER A 25 4.29 2.05 -4.07
CA SER A 25 5.51 2.82 -4.28
C SER A 25 5.38 3.85 -5.40
N ASP A 26 6.25 4.86 -5.36
CA ASP A 26 6.35 5.93 -6.36
C ASP A 26 7.78 6.06 -6.90
N ASP A 27 8.05 7.06 -7.73
CA ASP A 27 9.36 7.29 -8.34
C ASP A 27 10.45 7.71 -7.32
N ASN A 28 10.08 8.09 -6.10
CA ASN A 28 10.99 8.43 -5.02
C ASN A 28 11.38 7.21 -4.16
N GLY A 29 10.71 6.08 -4.33
CA GLY A 29 11.00 4.84 -3.62
C GLY A 29 9.77 4.16 -3.00
N LEU A 30 9.99 3.40 -1.93
CA LEU A 30 8.91 2.69 -1.24
C LEU A 30 7.95 3.67 -0.55
N VAL A 31 6.67 3.32 -0.54
CA VAL A 31 5.64 3.90 0.34
C VAL A 31 5.05 2.76 1.15
N LEU A 32 5.50 2.64 2.40
CA LEU A 32 5.09 1.51 3.23
C LEU A 32 3.86 1.86 4.07
N PRO A 33 2.82 1.00 4.04
CA PRO A 33 1.73 1.11 5.01
C PRO A 33 2.29 1.06 6.44
N PRO A 34 1.90 1.98 7.33
CA PRO A 34 2.43 2.03 8.70
C PRO A 34 2.36 0.71 9.46
N HIS A 35 1.31 -0.09 9.28
CA HIS A 35 1.18 -1.39 9.94
C HIS A 35 2.28 -2.39 9.52
N LEU A 36 2.81 -2.29 8.31
CA LEU A 36 3.86 -3.16 7.76
C LEU A 36 5.26 -2.57 7.88
N ALA A 37 5.40 -1.25 8.03
CA ALA A 37 6.69 -0.58 8.03
C ALA A 37 7.58 -1.04 9.20
N PRO A 38 8.80 -1.57 8.97
CA PRO A 38 9.73 -1.93 10.04
C PRO A 38 10.13 -0.74 10.90
N ILE A 39 10.18 0.46 10.30
CA ILE A 39 10.38 1.75 10.94
C ILE A 39 9.18 2.60 10.56
N GLN A 40 8.37 2.99 11.53
CA GLN A 40 7.21 3.86 11.30
C GLN A 40 7.59 5.33 11.37
N VAL A 41 8.53 5.65 12.23
CA VAL A 41 9.02 7.02 12.46
C VAL A 41 10.53 7.04 12.49
N VAL A 42 11.13 7.94 11.73
CA VAL A 42 12.55 8.26 11.86
C VAL A 42 12.72 9.66 12.43
N ILE A 43 13.58 9.81 13.43
CA ILE A 43 13.95 11.10 14.03
C ILE A 43 15.38 11.41 13.62
N ILE A 44 15.60 12.59 13.01
CA ILE A 44 16.90 13.02 12.49
C ILE A 44 17.24 14.39 13.09
N PRO A 45 18.28 14.49 13.94
CA PRO A 45 18.76 15.76 14.42
C PRO A 45 19.56 16.51 13.35
N ILE A 46 19.42 17.83 13.30
CA ILE A 46 20.27 18.71 12.49
C ILE A 46 21.08 19.59 13.41
N TYR A 47 22.37 19.29 13.52
CA TYR A 47 23.30 19.97 14.42
C TYR A 47 24.60 20.33 13.74
N LYS A 48 25.38 21.25 14.35
CA LYS A 48 26.72 21.63 13.92
C LYS A 48 27.70 21.34 15.05
N GLY A 49 28.89 20.83 14.69
CA GLY A 49 29.96 20.58 15.67
C GLY A 49 29.52 19.60 16.79
N ASN A 50 29.81 19.97 18.04
CA ASN A 50 29.62 19.14 19.21
C ASN A 50 28.25 19.36 19.91
N GLU A 51 27.25 19.84 19.19
CA GLU A 51 25.93 20.14 19.79
C GLU A 51 25.01 18.90 19.94
N LEU A 52 25.46 17.74 19.45
CA LEU A 52 24.65 16.51 19.44
C LEU A 52 24.08 16.15 20.84
N ASP A 53 24.83 16.39 21.90
CA ASP A 53 24.39 16.04 23.26
C ASP A 53 23.12 16.76 23.68
N LYS A 54 22.93 18.02 23.25
CA LYS A 54 21.71 18.78 23.51
C LYS A 54 20.47 18.15 22.86
N PHE A 55 20.67 17.56 21.69
CA PHE A 55 19.61 16.87 20.97
C PHE A 55 19.33 15.48 21.51
N ASN A 56 20.36 14.78 21.99
CA ASN A 56 20.22 13.41 22.49
C ASN A 56 19.22 13.27 23.63
N GLU A 57 19.18 14.24 24.56
CA GLU A 57 18.23 14.24 25.66
C GLU A 57 16.79 14.43 25.15
N THR A 58 16.55 15.47 24.35
CA THR A 58 15.21 15.79 23.82
C THR A 58 14.68 14.69 22.90
N HIS A 59 15.50 14.25 21.92
CA HIS A 59 15.09 13.21 20.98
C HIS A 59 15.05 11.82 21.61
N GLY A 60 15.90 11.54 22.59
CA GLY A 60 15.82 10.32 23.39
C GLY A 60 14.51 10.22 24.16
N SER A 61 14.10 11.31 24.81
CA SER A 61 12.81 11.40 25.47
C SER A 61 11.65 11.18 24.51
N LEU A 62 11.63 11.86 23.36
CA LEU A 62 10.61 11.67 22.34
C LEU A 62 10.59 10.23 21.80
N THR A 63 11.77 9.65 21.53
CA THR A 63 11.90 8.27 21.08
C THR A 63 11.28 7.28 22.06
N ASN A 64 11.48 7.49 23.36
CA ASN A 64 10.91 6.62 24.38
C ASN A 64 9.38 6.79 24.45
N ARG A 65 8.86 8.04 24.46
CA ARG A 65 7.41 8.28 24.45
C ARG A 65 6.71 7.62 23.25
N LEU A 66 7.30 7.69 22.05
CA LEU A 66 6.76 7.05 20.87
C LEU A 66 6.82 5.51 21.00
N ARG A 67 7.90 4.96 21.54
CA ARG A 67 8.03 3.51 21.79
C ARG A 67 7.03 3.00 22.82
N ASP A 68 6.78 3.77 23.86
CA ASP A 68 5.79 3.44 24.90
C ASP A 68 4.37 3.37 24.33
N MET A 69 4.11 4.08 23.21
CA MET A 69 2.87 3.96 22.43
C MET A 69 2.89 2.78 21.43
N GLY A 70 3.93 1.94 21.43
CA GLY A 70 4.08 0.80 20.51
C GLY A 70 4.57 1.17 19.11
N ILE A 71 5.02 2.42 18.89
CA ILE A 71 5.49 2.90 17.59
C ILE A 71 6.95 2.46 17.36
N ARG A 72 7.24 1.90 16.17
CA ARG A 72 8.59 1.48 15.76
C ARG A 72 9.41 2.69 15.31
N VAL A 73 10.27 3.19 16.19
CA VAL A 73 11.03 4.42 16.00
C VAL A 73 12.51 4.14 15.80
N LYS A 74 13.10 4.81 14.82
CA LYS A 74 14.55 4.92 14.63
C LYS A 74 15.00 6.34 14.94
N TYR A 75 15.86 6.51 15.93
CA TYR A 75 16.62 7.74 16.13
C TYR A 75 17.95 7.59 15.38
N ASP A 76 18.18 8.43 14.34
CA ASP A 76 19.40 8.41 13.53
C ASP A 76 20.26 9.63 13.85
N ASN A 77 21.08 9.49 14.86
CA ASN A 77 22.08 10.47 15.29
C ASN A 77 23.49 10.20 14.75
N ALA A 78 23.66 9.24 13.81
CA ALA A 78 24.96 8.97 13.21
C ALA A 78 25.52 10.19 12.51
N ASP A 79 26.81 10.46 12.69
CA ASP A 79 27.52 11.64 12.16
C ASP A 79 28.18 11.39 10.80
N ASN A 80 28.23 10.13 10.35
CA ASN A 80 28.91 9.71 9.13
C ASN A 80 28.14 10.02 7.83
N LYS A 81 26.91 10.55 7.92
CA LYS A 81 26.07 10.91 6.78
C LYS A 81 25.43 12.29 6.98
N ARG A 82 25.41 13.08 5.90
CA ARG A 82 24.76 14.40 5.90
C ARG A 82 23.24 14.25 5.99
N PRO A 83 22.50 15.21 6.59
CA PRO A 83 21.05 15.15 6.73
C PRO A 83 20.31 14.88 5.41
N GLY A 84 20.68 15.55 4.32
CA GLY A 84 20.06 15.34 3.01
C GLY A 84 20.18 13.90 2.50
N PHE A 85 21.31 13.23 2.75
CA PHE A 85 21.47 11.81 2.43
C PHE A 85 20.54 10.95 3.27
N LYS A 86 20.42 11.21 4.57
CA LYS A 86 19.51 10.48 5.46
C LYS A 86 18.06 10.66 5.01
N PHE A 87 17.67 11.88 4.60
CA PHE A 87 16.32 12.14 4.10
C PHE A 87 15.98 11.26 2.90
N ALA A 88 16.85 11.27 1.88
CA ALA A 88 16.67 10.45 0.68
C ALA A 88 16.70 8.95 0.99
N ASP A 89 17.57 8.49 1.89
CA ASP A 89 17.68 7.07 2.28
C ASP A 89 16.41 6.57 2.97
N TYR A 90 15.82 7.34 3.87
CA TYR A 90 14.58 6.96 4.55
C TYR A 90 13.34 7.16 3.68
N GLU A 91 13.36 8.09 2.75
CA GLU A 91 12.34 8.25 1.73
C GLU A 91 12.33 7.05 0.77
N LEU A 92 13.50 6.65 0.27
CA LEU A 92 13.68 5.44 -0.54
C LEU A 92 13.20 4.17 0.18
N LYS A 93 13.45 4.07 1.49
CA LYS A 93 13.00 2.96 2.35
C LYS A 93 11.52 3.01 2.70
N GLY A 94 10.80 4.05 2.33
CA GLY A 94 9.37 4.19 2.55
C GLY A 94 8.96 4.38 4.01
N VAL A 95 9.81 5.00 4.83
CA VAL A 95 9.48 5.28 6.24
C VAL A 95 8.30 6.26 6.29
N PRO A 96 7.16 5.89 6.94
CA PRO A 96 5.92 6.67 6.87
C PRO A 96 6.06 8.11 7.37
N VAL A 97 6.78 8.33 8.47
CA VAL A 97 6.94 9.65 9.08
C VAL A 97 8.40 9.95 9.35
N ARG A 98 8.84 11.14 8.92
CA ARG A 98 10.15 11.69 9.28
C ARG A 98 9.96 12.91 10.17
N LEU A 99 10.64 12.91 11.31
CA LEU A 99 10.72 14.04 12.24
C LEU A 99 12.13 14.62 12.18
N VAL A 100 12.22 15.93 12.02
CA VAL A 100 13.49 16.66 11.95
C VAL A 100 13.46 17.83 12.93
N MET A 101 14.52 18.00 13.68
CA MET A 101 14.67 19.14 14.58
C MET A 101 16.09 19.68 14.47
N GLY A 102 16.21 20.98 14.21
CA GLY A 102 17.43 21.74 14.24
C GLY A 102 17.55 22.65 15.47
N ALA A 103 18.62 23.42 15.58
CA ALA A 103 18.85 24.31 16.71
C ALA A 103 17.72 25.34 16.88
N ARG A 104 17.22 25.90 15.76
CA ARG A 104 16.10 26.87 15.81
C ARG A 104 14.79 26.22 16.25
N ASP A 105 14.56 25.00 15.84
CA ASP A 105 13.36 24.26 16.23
C ASP A 105 13.38 23.96 17.73
N LEU A 106 14.55 23.59 18.26
CA LEU A 106 14.77 23.36 19.68
C LEU A 106 14.51 24.63 20.50
N GLU A 107 14.98 25.79 20.04
CA GLU A 107 14.77 27.09 20.68
C GLU A 107 13.28 27.51 20.65
N ASN A 108 12.59 27.24 19.55
CA ASN A 108 11.19 27.60 19.34
C ASN A 108 10.21 26.56 19.91
N GLY A 109 10.68 25.41 20.39
CA GLY A 109 9.83 24.31 20.83
C GLY A 109 9.00 23.69 19.69
N THR A 110 9.57 23.62 18.48
CA THR A 110 8.93 23.08 17.28
C THR A 110 9.68 21.87 16.71
N ILE A 111 9.05 21.17 15.78
CA ILE A 111 9.63 20.06 15.05
C ILE A 111 9.07 20.03 13.62
N GLU A 112 9.93 19.80 12.61
CA GLU A 112 9.46 19.54 11.25
C GLU A 112 9.03 18.09 11.14
N LEU A 113 7.83 17.86 10.63
CA LEU A 113 7.28 16.56 10.28
C LEU A 113 7.11 16.48 8.77
N MET A 114 7.50 15.35 8.17
CA MET A 114 7.17 15.01 6.79
C MET A 114 6.49 13.66 6.75
N ARG A 115 5.39 13.56 6.00
CA ARG A 115 4.71 12.30 5.71
C ARG A 115 5.10 11.76 4.35
N ARG A 116 5.35 10.46 4.25
CA ARG A 116 5.88 9.82 3.03
C ARG A 116 4.84 9.67 1.92
N ASP A 117 3.57 9.46 2.27
CA ASP A 117 2.49 9.15 1.33
C ASP A 117 2.01 10.35 0.50
N THR A 118 2.24 11.59 0.97
CA THR A 118 1.90 12.85 0.27
C THR A 118 3.09 13.77 0.04
N LEU A 119 4.23 13.48 0.67
CA LEU A 119 5.44 14.32 0.71
C LEU A 119 5.22 15.68 1.37
N GLU A 120 4.11 15.88 2.03
CA GLU A 120 3.80 17.11 2.76
C GLU A 120 4.70 17.29 3.98
N LYS A 121 5.09 18.55 4.21
CA LYS A 121 5.89 18.97 5.36
C LYS A 121 5.10 19.95 6.21
N GLN A 122 5.22 19.80 7.50
CA GLN A 122 4.58 20.68 8.48
C GLN A 122 5.55 20.98 9.62
N THR A 123 5.52 22.20 10.14
CA THR A 123 6.20 22.56 11.40
C THR A 123 5.16 22.56 12.51
N LEU A 124 5.36 21.75 13.51
CA LEU A 124 4.41 21.50 14.59
C LEU A 124 5.04 21.80 15.95
N PRO A 125 4.25 22.12 16.98
CA PRO A 125 4.74 22.15 18.35
C PRO A 125 5.35 20.80 18.74
N PHE A 126 6.48 20.85 19.44
CA PHE A 126 7.14 19.64 19.94
C PHE A 126 6.36 18.96 21.07
N GLU A 127 5.68 19.76 21.89
CA GLU A 127 4.84 19.24 22.97
C GLU A 127 3.61 18.51 22.41
N GLY A 128 3.40 17.27 22.84
CA GLY A 128 2.29 16.41 22.40
C GLY A 128 2.42 15.84 21.00
N ILE A 129 3.57 16.00 20.34
CA ILE A 129 3.83 15.50 18.98
C ILE A 129 3.64 13.98 18.88
N GLU A 130 3.88 13.23 19.94
CA GLU A 130 3.72 11.77 19.95
C GLU A 130 2.27 11.34 19.72
N LYS A 131 1.29 12.09 20.28
CA LYS A 131 -0.13 11.82 20.05
C LYS A 131 -0.54 12.15 18.63
N TYR A 132 -0.04 13.28 18.12
CA TYR A 132 -0.26 13.66 16.72
C TYR A 132 0.27 12.61 15.77
N VAL A 133 1.51 12.13 15.96
CA VAL A 133 2.14 11.10 15.16
C VAL A 133 1.36 9.77 15.21
N GLY A 134 0.86 9.37 16.38
CA GLY A 134 0.02 8.18 16.51
C GLY A 134 -1.22 8.25 15.63
N ASN A 135 -1.96 9.34 15.67
CA ASN A 135 -3.13 9.56 14.82
C ASN A 135 -2.76 9.65 13.34
N LEU A 136 -1.65 10.32 13.01
CA LEU A 136 -1.17 10.46 11.65
C LEU A 136 -0.80 9.12 11.00
N LEU A 137 -0.23 8.19 11.76
CA LEU A 137 0.08 6.85 11.24
C LEU A 137 -1.18 6.10 10.82
N GLU A 138 -2.27 6.20 11.58
CA GLU A 138 -3.56 5.61 11.18
C GLU A 138 -4.17 6.34 9.97
N GLU A 139 -4.04 7.65 9.90
CA GLU A 139 -4.47 8.44 8.74
C GLU A 139 -3.69 8.05 7.48
N ILE A 140 -2.36 7.89 7.57
CA ILE A 140 -1.52 7.42 6.46
C ILE A 140 -1.95 6.02 6.02
N GLN A 141 -2.19 5.10 6.96
CA GLN A 141 -2.67 3.76 6.67
C GLN A 141 -3.97 3.78 5.87
N GLN A 142 -4.94 4.59 6.32
CA GLN A 142 -6.22 4.73 5.64
C GLN A 142 -6.08 5.41 4.27
N ASN A 143 -5.25 6.44 4.15
CA ASN A 143 -5.02 7.13 2.88
C ASN A 143 -4.42 6.21 1.81
N ILE A 144 -3.43 5.40 2.18
CA ILE A 144 -2.81 4.41 1.29
C ILE A 144 -3.85 3.36 0.85
N TYR A 145 -4.66 2.86 1.77
CA TYR A 145 -5.74 1.92 1.48
C TYR A 145 -6.76 2.53 0.50
N THR A 146 -7.27 3.72 0.82
CA THR A 146 -8.29 4.39 0.00
C THR A 146 -7.79 4.63 -1.43
N LYS A 147 -6.55 5.12 -1.59
CA LYS A 147 -5.96 5.31 -2.92
C LYS A 147 -5.89 4.00 -3.72
N ALA A 148 -5.49 2.91 -3.08
CA ALA A 148 -5.41 1.60 -3.74
C ALA A 148 -6.80 1.06 -4.11
N GLU A 149 -7.79 1.23 -3.24
CA GLU A 149 -9.17 0.82 -3.45
C GLU A 149 -9.82 1.62 -4.59
N GLU A 150 -9.66 2.94 -4.60
CA GLU A 150 -10.16 3.82 -5.68
C GLU A 150 -9.51 3.46 -7.01
N PHE A 151 -8.20 3.22 -7.02
CA PHE A 151 -7.48 2.80 -8.22
C PHE A 151 -8.00 1.46 -8.76
N LEU A 152 -8.22 0.48 -7.89
CA LEU A 152 -8.79 -0.82 -8.26
C LEU A 152 -10.19 -0.64 -8.84
N ASN A 153 -11.08 0.05 -8.11
CA ASN A 153 -12.48 0.23 -8.50
C ASN A 153 -12.63 1.00 -9.82
N SER A 154 -11.76 1.99 -10.08
CA SER A 154 -11.74 2.74 -11.34
C SER A 154 -11.34 1.90 -12.56
N ARG A 155 -10.82 0.69 -12.34
CA ARG A 155 -10.34 -0.22 -13.38
C ARG A 155 -11.12 -1.52 -13.49
N ILE A 156 -12.29 -1.59 -12.88
CA ILE A 156 -13.26 -2.68 -13.06
C ILE A 156 -14.32 -2.22 -14.06
N TYR A 157 -14.39 -2.90 -15.19
CA TYR A 157 -15.27 -2.56 -16.30
C TYR A 157 -16.31 -3.65 -16.53
N PRO A 158 -17.62 -3.39 -16.40
CA PRO A 158 -18.64 -4.30 -16.90
C PRO A 158 -18.51 -4.50 -18.43
N CYS A 159 -18.61 -5.73 -18.88
CA CYS A 159 -18.56 -6.05 -20.31
C CYS A 159 -19.34 -7.32 -20.61
N ASP A 160 -20.33 -7.22 -21.51
CA ASP A 160 -21.23 -8.31 -21.88
C ASP A 160 -21.03 -8.74 -23.35
N ASP A 161 -20.23 -8.01 -24.12
CA ASP A 161 -19.92 -8.31 -25.51
C ASP A 161 -18.48 -8.82 -25.66
N TYR A 162 -18.33 -9.96 -26.36
CA TYR A 162 -17.03 -10.63 -26.50
C TYR A 162 -16.05 -9.90 -27.40
N GLU A 163 -16.54 -9.26 -28.47
CA GLU A 163 -15.66 -8.51 -29.38
C GLU A 163 -15.18 -7.21 -28.71
N GLU A 164 -16.05 -6.51 -28.00
CA GLU A 164 -15.68 -5.37 -27.17
C GLU A 164 -14.65 -5.78 -26.11
N PHE A 165 -14.87 -6.92 -25.45
CA PHE A 165 -13.93 -7.44 -24.45
C PHE A 165 -12.54 -7.69 -25.04
N LYS A 166 -12.44 -8.34 -26.22
CA LYS A 166 -11.16 -8.64 -26.87
C LYS A 166 -10.36 -7.38 -27.21
N GLU A 167 -11.04 -6.29 -27.57
CA GLU A 167 -10.36 -5.02 -27.84
C GLU A 167 -9.92 -4.32 -26.55
N ARG A 168 -10.81 -4.21 -25.58
CA ARG A 168 -10.55 -3.45 -24.36
C ARG A 168 -9.54 -4.13 -23.43
N ILE A 169 -9.49 -5.46 -23.38
CA ILE A 169 -8.56 -6.20 -22.50
C ILE A 169 -7.09 -5.93 -22.83
N LYS A 170 -6.78 -5.49 -24.05
CA LYS A 170 -5.42 -5.10 -24.48
C LYS A 170 -4.91 -3.90 -23.68
N GLY A 171 -5.80 -3.03 -23.22
CA GLY A 171 -5.49 -1.86 -22.40
C GLY A 171 -5.33 -2.16 -20.89
N GLY A 172 -5.52 -3.41 -20.49
CA GLY A 172 -5.45 -3.83 -19.08
C GLY A 172 -6.73 -3.51 -18.28
N GLY A 173 -6.69 -3.80 -16.98
CA GLY A 173 -7.83 -3.69 -16.08
C GLY A 173 -8.52 -5.01 -15.83
N PHE A 174 -9.61 -4.95 -15.07
CA PHE A 174 -10.47 -6.09 -14.75
C PHE A 174 -11.81 -5.95 -15.47
N PHE A 175 -12.28 -7.01 -16.09
CA PHE A 175 -13.56 -7.04 -16.79
C PHE A 175 -14.53 -7.92 -16.04
N LEU A 176 -15.67 -7.36 -15.63
CA LEU A 176 -16.75 -8.06 -14.98
C LEU A 176 -17.70 -8.60 -16.04
N CYS A 177 -17.55 -9.87 -16.38
CA CYS A 177 -18.23 -10.52 -17.47
C CYS A 177 -19.14 -11.67 -17.01
N PRO A 178 -20.25 -11.93 -17.71
CA PRO A 178 -21.06 -13.12 -17.50
C PRO A 178 -20.31 -14.38 -17.96
N TRP A 179 -20.42 -15.48 -17.20
CA TRP A 179 -19.76 -16.75 -17.49
C TRP A 179 -20.70 -17.93 -17.26
N ASP A 180 -20.72 -18.88 -18.20
CA ASP A 180 -21.61 -20.07 -18.16
C ASP A 180 -21.09 -21.16 -17.20
N GLY A 181 -19.91 -21.01 -16.62
CA GLY A 181 -19.32 -21.97 -15.69
C GLY A 181 -18.57 -23.12 -16.34
N THR A 182 -18.33 -23.09 -17.67
CA THR A 182 -17.70 -24.21 -18.38
C THR A 182 -16.21 -23.96 -18.64
N ASP A 183 -15.43 -25.05 -18.61
CA ASP A 183 -13.99 -25.03 -18.90
C ASP A 183 -13.73 -24.66 -20.38
N GLU A 184 -14.66 -24.97 -21.29
CA GLU A 184 -14.54 -24.68 -22.71
C GLU A 184 -14.54 -23.18 -22.98
N THR A 185 -15.43 -22.41 -22.34
CA THR A 185 -15.48 -20.95 -22.51
C THR A 185 -14.28 -20.28 -21.87
N GLU A 186 -13.82 -20.72 -20.71
CA GLU A 186 -12.59 -20.24 -20.08
C GLU A 186 -11.37 -20.50 -20.96
N ALA A 187 -11.22 -21.72 -21.48
CA ALA A 187 -10.12 -22.09 -22.35
C ALA A 187 -10.10 -21.24 -23.63
N ARG A 188 -11.26 -20.94 -24.22
CA ARG A 188 -11.39 -20.10 -25.40
C ARG A 188 -10.98 -18.65 -25.10
N ILE A 189 -11.46 -18.05 -24.00
CA ILE A 189 -11.06 -16.70 -23.56
C ILE A 189 -9.53 -16.65 -23.44
N LYS A 190 -8.92 -17.63 -22.76
CA LYS A 190 -7.47 -17.68 -22.55
C LYS A 190 -6.71 -17.83 -23.88
N ALA A 191 -7.17 -18.67 -24.78
CA ALA A 191 -6.51 -18.90 -26.07
C ALA A 191 -6.53 -17.66 -26.97
N GLU A 192 -7.67 -16.94 -27.02
CA GLU A 192 -7.85 -15.79 -27.91
C GLU A 192 -7.30 -14.47 -27.33
N THR A 193 -7.25 -14.32 -26.00
CA THR A 193 -6.94 -13.02 -25.36
C THR A 193 -5.76 -13.04 -24.37
N GLN A 194 -5.29 -14.22 -23.98
CA GLN A 194 -4.34 -14.44 -22.89
C GLN A 194 -4.86 -13.98 -21.51
N ALA A 195 -6.15 -13.61 -21.42
CA ALA A 195 -6.80 -13.29 -20.16
C ALA A 195 -7.30 -14.57 -19.47
N THR A 196 -7.43 -14.52 -18.16
CA THR A 196 -7.96 -15.63 -17.36
C THR A 196 -8.97 -15.13 -16.36
N ILE A 197 -9.90 -15.98 -15.96
CA ILE A 197 -10.81 -15.72 -14.83
C ILE A 197 -9.95 -15.60 -13.56
N ARG A 198 -10.20 -14.56 -12.78
CA ARG A 198 -9.49 -14.29 -11.52
C ARG A 198 -10.28 -14.74 -10.31
N CYS A 199 -11.53 -14.41 -10.27
CA CYS A 199 -12.44 -14.81 -9.19
C CYS A 199 -13.90 -14.56 -9.58
N VAL A 200 -14.80 -15.16 -8.80
CA VAL A 200 -16.17 -14.70 -8.63
C VAL A 200 -16.14 -13.63 -7.54
N PRO A 201 -16.45 -12.35 -7.83
CA PRO A 201 -16.28 -11.28 -6.85
C PRO A 201 -17.22 -11.48 -5.65
N TYR A 202 -16.63 -11.43 -4.45
CA TYR A 202 -17.38 -11.55 -3.21
C TYR A 202 -18.29 -10.33 -2.99
N GLY A 203 -19.53 -10.57 -2.54
CA GLY A 203 -20.49 -9.49 -2.29
C GLY A 203 -21.13 -8.86 -3.53
N TYR A 204 -20.76 -9.30 -4.74
CA TYR A 204 -21.45 -8.89 -5.96
C TYR A 204 -22.79 -9.60 -6.12
N ASP A 205 -23.83 -8.85 -6.53
CA ASP A 205 -25.15 -9.43 -6.80
C ASP A 205 -25.09 -10.36 -8.01
N GLN A 206 -25.29 -11.64 -7.78
CA GLN A 206 -25.29 -12.70 -8.79
C GLN A 206 -26.73 -13.15 -9.19
N SER A 207 -27.77 -12.43 -8.78
CA SER A 207 -29.17 -12.83 -9.01
C SER A 207 -29.56 -12.81 -10.50
N ASN A 208 -28.89 -11.98 -11.29
CA ASN A 208 -29.11 -11.90 -12.75
C ASN A 208 -27.77 -11.76 -13.48
N PRO A 209 -27.01 -12.85 -13.65
CA PRO A 209 -25.67 -12.80 -14.27
C PRO A 209 -25.70 -12.50 -15.78
N GLY A 210 -26.85 -12.70 -16.45
CA GLY A 210 -27.00 -12.45 -17.88
C GLY A 210 -26.69 -13.65 -18.76
N THR A 211 -26.16 -13.40 -19.94
CA THR A 211 -25.81 -14.41 -20.95
C THR A 211 -24.29 -14.42 -21.15
N ASP A 212 -23.71 -15.60 -21.14
CA ASP A 212 -22.27 -15.78 -21.38
C ASP A 212 -21.88 -15.17 -22.74
N MET A 213 -20.88 -14.30 -22.72
CA MET A 213 -20.46 -13.55 -23.91
C MET A 213 -19.79 -14.39 -24.99
N VAL A 214 -19.33 -15.62 -24.67
CA VAL A 214 -18.61 -16.52 -25.58
C VAL A 214 -19.53 -17.58 -26.15
N SER A 215 -20.31 -18.25 -25.30
CA SER A 215 -21.17 -19.38 -25.70
C SER A 215 -22.58 -18.94 -26.08
N GLY A 216 -23.05 -17.75 -25.65
CA GLY A 216 -24.43 -17.31 -25.80
C GLY A 216 -25.43 -18.06 -24.91
N LYS A 217 -24.96 -18.90 -23.99
CA LYS A 217 -25.80 -19.64 -23.02
C LYS A 217 -26.10 -18.78 -21.79
N PRO A 218 -27.15 -19.12 -21.00
CA PRO A 218 -27.37 -18.48 -19.72
C PRO A 218 -26.10 -18.58 -18.84
N ALA A 219 -25.66 -17.45 -18.26
CA ALA A 219 -24.53 -17.42 -17.36
C ALA A 219 -24.91 -17.99 -15.99
N THR A 220 -23.96 -18.65 -15.33
CA THR A 220 -24.11 -19.13 -13.94
C THR A 220 -23.73 -18.06 -12.94
N CYS A 221 -22.78 -17.20 -13.29
CA CYS A 221 -22.34 -16.07 -12.46
C CYS A 221 -21.61 -15.03 -13.31
N ARG A 222 -21.32 -13.88 -12.69
CA ARG A 222 -20.37 -12.91 -13.25
C ARG A 222 -19.01 -13.09 -12.59
N VAL A 223 -17.96 -13.01 -13.39
CA VAL A 223 -16.57 -13.22 -12.98
C VAL A 223 -15.71 -12.03 -13.35
N LEU A 224 -14.63 -11.82 -12.60
CA LEU A 224 -13.60 -10.88 -13.00
C LEU A 224 -12.57 -11.57 -13.88
N ILE A 225 -12.35 -11.02 -15.06
CA ILE A 225 -11.37 -11.49 -16.05
C ILE A 225 -10.29 -10.43 -16.22
N ALA A 226 -9.03 -10.86 -16.22
CA ALA A 226 -7.91 -9.96 -16.46
C ALA A 226 -6.75 -10.66 -17.15
N ARG A 227 -5.97 -9.89 -17.90
CA ARG A 227 -4.72 -10.37 -18.48
C ARG A 227 -3.60 -10.27 -17.47
N SER A 228 -2.78 -11.31 -17.34
CA SER A 228 -1.49 -11.21 -16.65
C SER A 228 -0.49 -10.44 -17.49
N TYR A 229 0.48 -9.80 -16.87
CA TYR A 229 1.62 -9.18 -17.54
C TYR A 229 2.48 -10.18 -18.28
#